data_5aa6d9df732c4c76e8316b7c7bc05f2f
#
_entry.id   5aa6d9df732c4c76e8316b7c7bc05f2f
#
_cell.length_a   1.000
_cell.length_b   1.000
_cell.length_c   1.000
_cell.angle_alpha   90.00
_cell.angle_beta   90.00
_cell.angle_gamma   90.00
#
_symmetry.space_group_name_H-M   'P 1'
#
loop_
_entity.id
_entity.type
_entity.pdbx_description
1 polymer ?
#
loop_
_entity_poly.entity_id
_entity_poly.type
_entity_poly.pdbx_seq_one_letter_code
_entity_poly.pdbx_strand_id
1 'polypeptide(L)'
;MKRKLQNIAYLLVAAALVTSCGGKKQTSEFPDWAWADFQRPEGINPIISPDTTTFFYCPMRQDSVAWEASDTFNPAATVYDGKVVVFYRAEDNSAIGIGSRTSRLGYASSDDGLHFKRMSVPVFYPADDSQKELENPGGCEDPRVAVTEDGLYVMHYTQWNRKQARLAVATSRDLQTWEKHGPAFAKAYNGRFIDEFSKSASIVTKLIDGKQVIAKIDGKYWMYWGEKFVNVATSTDLVNWEPMLDENGEFLKVMTPRAGKFDSDLTECGPPAILTDKGILLFYNGKNKSGAEGDTLYTANSYCAGQALFDAKNPTKLIDRLDKPFYIPESDFEKSGQYPAGTVFIEGMVYFKNKWYLYYGCADSKVGVAVYDPKRPAKADPLP
;
A
#
# COMPACT_ATOMS: atom_id res chain seq x y z
N MET A 1 -26.97 -2.32 -98.30
CA MET A 1 -25.77 -2.57 -97.48
C MET A 1 -25.43 -1.28 -96.75
N LYS A 2 -25.83 -1.14 -95.49
CA LYS A 2 -25.28 -0.18 -94.51
C LYS A 2 -25.65 -0.65 -93.15
N ARG A 3 -24.64 -1.16 -92.35
CA ARG A 3 -24.77 -1.58 -90.98
C ARG A 3 -24.90 -0.38 -90.05
N LYS A 4 -25.93 -0.35 -89.23
CA LYS A 4 -26.07 0.58 -88.10
C LYS A 4 -25.32 0.00 -86.89
N LEU A 5 -24.33 0.77 -86.36
CA LEU A 5 -23.72 0.55 -85.06
C LEU A 5 -24.63 1.11 -83.96
N GLN A 6 -25.04 0.28 -83.02
CA GLN A 6 -25.72 0.74 -81.80
C GLN A 6 -24.66 0.86 -80.71
N ASN A 7 -24.52 2.08 -80.19
CA ASN A 7 -23.73 2.38 -79.00
C ASN A 7 -24.54 1.99 -77.75
N ILE A 8 -23.99 1.05 -76.97
CA ILE A 8 -24.51 0.73 -75.66
C ILE A 8 -23.63 1.52 -74.66
N ALA A 9 -24.24 2.45 -73.95
CA ALA A 9 -23.62 3.17 -72.85
C ALA A 9 -23.76 2.33 -71.59
N TYR A 10 -22.64 1.92 -71.00
CA TYR A 10 -22.59 1.29 -69.66
C TYR A 10 -22.60 2.39 -68.60
N LEU A 11 -23.68 2.47 -67.83
CA LEU A 11 -23.72 3.23 -66.57
C LEU A 11 -23.02 2.40 -65.49
N LEU A 12 -21.84 2.85 -65.06
CA LEU A 12 -21.15 2.37 -63.88
C LEU A 12 -21.77 3.03 -62.64
N VAL A 13 -22.60 2.29 -61.89
CA VAL A 13 -23.03 2.67 -60.54
C VAL A 13 -21.92 2.32 -59.56
N ALA A 14 -21.17 3.33 -59.12
CA ALA A 14 -20.22 3.19 -58.02
C ALA A 14 -20.99 3.12 -56.67
N ALA A 15 -21.18 1.94 -56.13
CA ALA A 15 -21.66 1.76 -54.76
C ALA A 15 -20.53 2.13 -53.79
N ALA A 16 -20.63 3.28 -53.14
CA ALA A 16 -19.76 3.66 -52.05
C ALA A 16 -20.11 2.79 -50.83
N LEU A 17 -19.28 1.77 -50.55
CA LEU A 17 -19.27 1.03 -49.29
C LEU A 17 -18.74 1.97 -48.19
N VAL A 18 -19.67 2.56 -47.42
CA VAL A 18 -19.33 3.22 -46.14
C VAL A 18 -19.02 2.10 -45.16
N THR A 19 -17.77 1.71 -45.05
CA THR A 19 -17.26 0.89 -43.94
C THR A 19 -17.31 1.79 -42.70
N SER A 20 -18.38 1.65 -41.91
CA SER A 20 -18.44 2.11 -40.53
C SER A 20 -17.37 1.35 -39.74
N CYS A 21 -16.21 1.99 -39.51
CA CYS A 21 -15.25 1.56 -38.50
C CYS A 21 -15.88 1.80 -37.13
N GLY A 22 -16.73 0.87 -36.72
CA GLY A 22 -17.06 0.69 -35.31
C GLY A 22 -15.81 0.24 -34.61
N GLY A 23 -15.02 1.19 -34.07
CA GLY A 23 -13.92 0.89 -33.18
C GLY A 23 -14.47 0.04 -32.03
N LYS A 24 -14.11 -1.23 -31.97
CA LYS A 24 -14.31 -2.01 -30.77
C LYS A 24 -13.63 -1.23 -29.63
N LYS A 25 -14.41 -0.70 -28.67
CA LYS A 25 -13.87 -0.24 -27.41
C LYS A 25 -13.07 -1.41 -26.84
N GLN A 26 -11.77 -1.26 -26.78
CA GLN A 26 -10.90 -2.21 -26.12
C GLN A 26 -11.34 -2.19 -24.65
N THR A 27 -11.94 -3.29 -24.18
CA THR A 27 -12.36 -3.41 -22.79
C THR A 27 -11.08 -3.52 -21.97
N SER A 28 -10.87 -2.61 -21.03
CA SER A 28 -9.83 -2.71 -20.03
C SER A 28 -9.90 -4.10 -19.36
N GLU A 29 -8.77 -4.71 -19.11
CA GLU A 29 -8.68 -5.98 -18.35
C GLU A 29 -9.22 -5.85 -16.92
N PHE A 30 -9.30 -4.63 -16.41
CA PHE A 30 -9.75 -4.27 -15.07
C PHE A 30 -11.05 -3.47 -15.11
N PRO A 31 -11.91 -3.58 -14.08
CA PRO A 31 -13.15 -2.81 -13.98
C PRO A 31 -12.88 -1.29 -13.85
N ASP A 32 -13.83 -0.46 -14.25
CA ASP A 32 -13.70 1.02 -14.30
C ASP A 32 -13.41 1.69 -12.94
N TRP A 33 -13.61 0.99 -11.83
CA TRP A 33 -13.30 1.50 -10.51
C TRP A 33 -11.83 1.28 -10.10
N ALA A 34 -11.13 0.35 -10.76
CA ALA A 34 -9.76 -0.03 -10.42
C ALA A 34 -8.71 0.92 -11.02
N TRP A 35 -7.64 1.16 -10.29
CA TRP A 35 -6.49 1.92 -10.76
C TRP A 35 -5.36 0.95 -11.12
N ALA A 36 -5.27 0.60 -12.38
CA ALA A 36 -4.42 -0.52 -12.79
C ALA A 36 -3.09 -0.14 -13.48
N ASP A 37 -2.98 1.06 -14.06
CA ASP A 37 -1.82 1.48 -14.86
C ASP A 37 -0.72 2.14 -14.01
N PHE A 38 -0.27 1.48 -12.94
CA PHE A 38 0.91 1.89 -12.19
C PHE A 38 2.18 1.49 -12.95
N GLN A 39 3.06 2.45 -13.23
CA GLN A 39 4.28 2.25 -14.00
C GLN A 39 5.53 2.40 -13.12
N ARG A 40 6.50 1.50 -13.25
CA ARG A 40 7.85 1.68 -12.71
C ARG A 40 8.56 2.78 -13.51
N PRO A 41 9.02 3.88 -12.88
CA PRO A 41 9.80 4.89 -13.60
C PRO A 41 11.15 4.28 -14.05
N GLU A 42 11.50 4.49 -15.31
CA GLU A 42 12.72 3.95 -15.89
C GLU A 42 13.98 4.52 -15.20
N GLY A 43 14.91 3.65 -14.82
CA GLY A 43 16.20 4.02 -14.22
C GLY A 43 16.13 4.57 -12.78
N ILE A 44 14.96 4.53 -12.11
CA ILE A 44 14.78 5.12 -10.78
C ILE A 44 14.87 4.09 -9.66
N ASN A 45 14.23 2.97 -9.81
CA ASN A 45 14.14 1.94 -8.76
C ASN A 45 15.42 1.10 -8.60
N PRO A 46 15.76 0.67 -7.37
CA PRO A 46 15.13 1.02 -6.09
C PRO A 46 15.47 2.43 -5.64
N ILE A 47 14.51 3.13 -4.97
CA ILE A 47 14.70 4.52 -4.49
C ILE A 47 15.41 4.60 -3.14
N ILE A 48 15.32 3.55 -2.31
CA ILE A 48 16.04 3.43 -1.04
C ILE A 48 16.60 2.00 -0.96
N SER A 49 17.87 1.89 -0.56
CA SER A 49 18.59 0.64 -0.33
C SER A 49 19.34 0.73 1.00
N PRO A 50 19.73 -0.40 1.62
CA PRO A 50 20.54 -0.41 2.83
C PRO A 50 21.80 0.45 2.72
N ASP A 51 22.21 1.04 3.85
CA ASP A 51 23.41 1.87 3.93
C ASP A 51 24.21 1.47 5.18
N THR A 52 25.43 1.00 4.97
CA THR A 52 26.34 0.56 6.03
C THR A 52 27.16 1.70 6.62
N THR A 53 27.03 2.93 6.10
CA THR A 53 27.82 4.09 6.50
C THR A 53 27.09 5.01 7.48
N THR A 54 25.81 4.76 7.73
CA THR A 54 24.99 5.54 8.66
C THR A 54 24.95 4.89 10.04
N PHE A 55 25.20 5.70 11.08
CA PHE A 55 25.21 5.25 12.48
C PHE A 55 24.30 6.11 13.34
N PHE A 56 23.74 5.48 14.37
CA PHE A 56 22.84 6.11 15.32
C PHE A 56 23.13 5.57 16.73
N TYR A 57 23.21 6.47 17.72
CA TYR A 57 23.34 6.06 19.11
C TYR A 57 21.99 5.54 19.62
N CYS A 58 21.89 4.21 19.78
CA CYS A 58 20.66 3.55 20.18
C CYS A 58 20.48 3.64 21.72
N PRO A 59 19.44 4.32 22.22
CA PRO A 59 19.24 4.50 23.66
C PRO A 59 18.99 3.17 24.39
N MET A 60 18.39 2.19 23.71
CA MET A 60 18.09 0.88 24.25
C MET A 60 19.32 -0.03 24.38
N ARG A 61 20.30 0.15 23.51
CA ARG A 61 21.57 -0.61 23.52
C ARG A 61 22.71 0.14 24.19
N GLN A 62 22.55 1.45 24.39
CA GLN A 62 23.59 2.37 24.89
C GLN A 62 24.88 2.26 24.05
N ASP A 63 24.71 2.09 22.74
CA ASP A 63 25.80 1.89 21.77
C ASP A 63 25.43 2.46 20.41
N SER A 64 26.45 2.73 19.60
CA SER A 64 26.27 3.16 18.20
C SER A 64 25.98 1.97 17.31
N VAL A 65 24.89 2.02 16.55
CA VAL A 65 24.46 0.94 15.68
C VAL A 65 24.36 1.40 14.23
N ALA A 66 24.77 0.55 13.28
CA ALA A 66 24.52 0.72 11.86
C ALA A 66 23.06 0.37 11.57
N TRP A 67 22.16 1.33 11.80
CA TRP A 67 20.72 1.12 11.98
C TRP A 67 19.95 0.74 10.71
N GLU A 68 20.47 1.02 9.52
CA GLU A 68 19.88 0.68 8.23
C GLU A 68 20.83 -0.16 7.35
N ALA A 69 21.73 -0.92 8.00
CA ALA A 69 22.80 -1.63 7.30
C ALA A 69 22.34 -2.92 6.61
N SER A 70 21.28 -3.55 7.09
CA SER A 70 20.84 -4.84 6.56
C SER A 70 19.75 -4.71 5.51
N ASP A 71 18.63 -4.08 5.88
CA ASP A 71 17.47 -4.02 5.00
C ASP A 71 16.71 -2.71 5.22
N THR A 72 16.08 -2.21 4.12
CA THR A 72 15.22 -1.02 4.12
C THR A 72 13.99 -1.31 3.27
N PHE A 73 12.78 -1.30 3.85
CA PHE A 73 11.58 -1.75 3.15
C PHE A 73 10.31 -1.18 3.78
N ASN A 74 9.14 -1.62 3.35
CA ASN A 74 7.82 -1.32 3.92
C ASN A 74 7.62 0.17 4.22
N PRO A 75 7.50 1.01 3.18
CA PRO A 75 7.50 2.46 3.32
C PRO A 75 6.09 3.04 3.50
N ALA A 76 5.86 3.86 4.52
CA ALA A 76 4.75 4.83 4.49
C ALA A 76 5.11 6.06 3.65
N ALA A 77 4.11 6.78 3.17
CA ALA A 77 4.33 8.04 2.46
C ALA A 77 3.27 9.10 2.82
N THR A 78 3.68 10.35 2.80
CA THR A 78 2.79 11.52 2.95
C THR A 78 3.38 12.73 2.23
N VAL A 79 2.66 13.85 2.22
CA VAL A 79 3.16 15.13 1.71
C VAL A 79 3.32 16.10 2.88
N TYR A 80 4.49 16.73 2.97
CA TYR A 80 4.81 17.75 3.97
C TYR A 80 5.64 18.86 3.35
N ASP A 81 5.29 20.11 3.61
CA ASP A 81 5.96 21.30 3.10
C ASP A 81 6.29 21.25 1.58
N GLY A 82 5.30 20.82 0.79
CA GLY A 82 5.43 20.72 -0.68
C GLY A 82 6.35 19.61 -1.19
N LYS A 83 6.79 18.70 -0.34
CA LYS A 83 7.63 17.54 -0.66
C LYS A 83 6.92 16.24 -0.33
N VAL A 84 7.25 15.19 -1.06
CA VAL A 84 6.92 13.83 -0.65
C VAL A 84 7.88 13.41 0.46
N VAL A 85 7.33 12.88 1.54
CA VAL A 85 8.07 12.28 2.64
C VAL A 85 7.76 10.80 2.69
N VAL A 86 8.80 9.97 2.80
CA VAL A 86 8.72 8.52 2.96
C VAL A 86 9.34 8.14 4.29
N PHE A 87 8.57 7.38 5.09
CA PHE A 87 9.08 6.67 6.26
C PHE A 87 9.31 5.23 5.85
N TYR A 88 10.48 4.69 6.04
CA TYR A 88 10.80 3.32 5.67
C TYR A 88 11.30 2.54 6.88
N ARG A 89 10.84 1.29 6.99
CA ARG A 89 11.41 0.34 7.95
C ARG A 89 12.86 0.09 7.59
N ALA A 90 13.72 0.17 8.59
CA ALA A 90 15.15 -0.09 8.46
C ALA A 90 15.61 -1.04 9.57
N GLU A 91 16.43 -2.01 9.21
CA GLU A 91 16.93 -3.04 10.10
C GLU A 91 18.45 -3.00 10.23
N ASP A 92 18.92 -3.10 11.47
CA ASP A 92 20.34 -3.24 11.77
C ASP A 92 20.84 -4.68 11.53
N ASN A 93 22.14 -4.89 11.68
CA ASN A 93 22.79 -6.17 11.51
C ASN A 93 22.92 -7.00 12.82
N SER A 94 22.07 -6.73 13.81
CA SER A 94 22.17 -7.36 15.14
C SER A 94 21.79 -8.84 15.18
N ALA A 95 21.11 -9.36 14.16
CA ALA A 95 20.66 -10.73 14.07
C ALA A 95 20.51 -11.19 12.60
N ILE A 96 20.15 -12.45 12.40
CA ILE A 96 19.85 -13.03 11.09
C ILE A 96 18.38 -13.47 11.06
N GLY A 97 17.70 -13.16 9.97
CA GLY A 97 16.33 -13.57 9.70
C GLY A 97 15.27 -12.52 10.03
N ILE A 98 14.15 -12.66 9.37
CA ILE A 98 12.98 -11.78 9.45
C ILE A 98 12.45 -11.76 10.89
N GLY A 99 12.15 -10.56 11.42
CA GLY A 99 11.61 -10.36 12.77
C GLY A 99 12.61 -10.56 13.92
N SER A 100 13.87 -10.90 13.63
CA SER A 100 14.92 -11.12 14.66
C SER A 100 15.79 -9.89 14.90
N ARG A 101 15.85 -8.95 13.96
CA ARG A 101 16.59 -7.69 14.06
C ARG A 101 15.76 -6.61 14.77
N THR A 102 16.38 -5.47 15.07
CA THR A 102 15.65 -4.32 15.60
C THR A 102 15.27 -3.38 14.47
N SER A 103 13.97 -3.16 14.29
CA SER A 103 13.40 -2.29 13.28
C SER A 103 13.26 -0.86 13.79
N ARG A 104 13.58 0.12 12.94
CA ARG A 104 13.42 1.56 13.16
C ARG A 104 12.86 2.21 11.90
N LEU A 105 12.33 3.42 12.01
CA LEU A 105 11.83 4.13 10.84
C LEU A 105 12.80 5.25 10.45
N GLY A 106 13.29 5.15 9.22
CA GLY A 106 14.03 6.21 8.56
C GLY A 106 13.09 7.25 7.94
N TYR A 107 13.61 8.43 7.66
CA TYR A 107 12.93 9.53 7.00
C TYR A 107 13.68 9.91 5.73
N ALA A 108 12.96 10.00 4.63
CA ALA A 108 13.48 10.50 3.37
C ALA A 108 12.50 11.49 2.74
N SER A 109 13.00 12.55 2.10
CA SER A 109 12.15 13.56 1.44
C SER A 109 12.56 13.78 -0.01
N SER A 110 11.59 14.18 -0.85
CA SER A 110 11.76 14.36 -2.29
C SER A 110 10.94 15.52 -2.81
N ASP A 111 11.51 16.32 -3.71
CA ASP A 111 10.82 17.39 -4.42
C ASP A 111 10.01 16.88 -5.61
N ASP A 112 10.26 15.67 -6.10
CA ASP A 112 9.64 15.08 -7.29
C ASP A 112 8.93 13.74 -7.05
N GLY A 113 9.08 13.16 -5.84
CA GLY A 113 8.54 11.86 -5.48
C GLY A 113 9.35 10.67 -6.00
N LEU A 114 10.52 10.91 -6.62
CA LEU A 114 11.37 9.89 -7.24
C LEU A 114 12.79 9.87 -6.69
N HIS A 115 13.38 11.04 -6.45
CA HIS A 115 14.74 11.19 -5.95
C HIS A 115 14.70 11.64 -4.49
N PHE A 116 15.17 10.79 -3.59
CA PHE A 116 15.04 10.99 -2.15
C PHE A 116 16.36 11.35 -1.48
N LYS A 117 16.28 12.31 -0.53
CA LYS A 117 17.35 12.61 0.41
C LYS A 117 16.98 12.05 1.78
N ARG A 118 17.79 11.14 2.30
CA ARG A 118 17.60 10.49 3.61
C ARG A 118 18.18 11.32 4.75
N MET A 119 17.59 11.21 5.95
CA MET A 119 18.24 11.58 7.19
C MET A 119 19.26 10.50 7.59
N SER A 120 20.35 10.90 8.24
CA SER A 120 21.41 9.99 8.67
C SER A 120 21.07 9.19 9.93
N VAL A 121 19.99 9.55 10.62
CA VAL A 121 19.51 8.89 11.84
C VAL A 121 18.01 8.56 11.71
N PRO A 122 17.51 7.51 12.39
CA PRO A 122 16.10 7.21 12.39
C PRO A 122 15.30 8.28 13.13
N VAL A 123 14.07 8.53 12.70
CA VAL A 123 13.15 9.50 13.34
C VAL A 123 12.16 8.84 14.29
N PHE A 124 12.02 7.52 14.22
CA PHE A 124 11.10 6.78 15.06
C PHE A 124 11.69 5.39 15.40
N TYR A 125 11.79 5.08 16.69
CA TYR A 125 12.51 3.91 17.16
C TYR A 125 12.10 3.55 18.60
N PRO A 126 12.39 2.32 19.09
CA PRO A 126 12.24 1.97 20.50
C PRO A 126 13.08 2.88 21.38
N ALA A 127 12.45 3.53 22.33
CA ALA A 127 13.09 4.48 23.25
C ALA A 127 12.79 4.11 24.72
N ASP A 128 13.44 4.78 25.66
CA ASP A 128 13.16 4.63 27.09
C ASP A 128 11.91 5.45 27.47
N ASP A 129 10.79 5.07 26.88
CA ASP A 129 9.48 5.71 27.02
C ASP A 129 8.43 4.69 27.51
N SER A 130 7.17 5.10 27.59
CA SER A 130 6.06 4.25 28.05
C SER A 130 5.77 3.04 27.14
N GLN A 131 6.32 3.01 25.91
CA GLN A 131 6.12 1.93 24.94
C GLN A 131 7.28 0.93 24.89
N LYS A 132 8.32 1.14 25.70
CA LYS A 132 9.56 0.35 25.75
C LYS A 132 9.33 -1.16 25.73
N GLU A 133 8.47 -1.66 26.59
CA GLU A 133 8.23 -3.11 26.76
C GLU A 133 7.47 -3.72 25.57
N LEU A 134 6.77 -2.89 24.81
CA LEU A 134 5.98 -3.31 23.64
C LEU A 134 6.79 -3.26 22.33
N GLU A 135 7.89 -2.47 22.30
CA GLU A 135 8.71 -2.26 21.12
C GLU A 135 10.09 -2.94 21.19
N ASN A 136 10.65 -3.11 22.40
CA ASN A 136 11.99 -3.68 22.56
C ASN A 136 11.95 -5.20 22.79
N PRO A 137 12.81 -5.99 22.15
CA PRO A 137 13.91 -5.61 21.26
C PRO A 137 13.60 -5.68 19.76
N GLY A 138 12.36 -5.94 19.34
CA GLY A 138 11.96 -6.13 17.94
C GLY A 138 11.89 -4.82 17.15
N GLY A 139 11.26 -3.79 17.69
CA GLY A 139 11.26 -2.47 17.06
C GLY A 139 9.90 -1.88 16.72
N CYS A 140 9.97 -0.84 15.92
CA CYS A 140 8.83 -0.17 15.30
C CYS A 140 8.82 -0.53 13.81
N GLU A 141 7.71 -1.15 13.34
CA GLU A 141 7.65 -1.76 12.03
C GLU A 141 6.48 -1.23 11.20
N ASP A 142 6.60 -1.34 9.89
CA ASP A 142 5.53 -1.28 8.90
C ASP A 142 4.58 -0.07 9.09
N PRO A 143 5.07 1.18 8.90
CA PRO A 143 4.31 2.38 9.15
C PRO A 143 3.28 2.65 8.06
N ARG A 144 2.12 3.23 8.40
CA ARG A 144 1.17 3.87 7.49
C ARG A 144 0.86 5.25 8.03
N VAL A 145 0.95 6.28 7.20
CA VAL A 145 0.78 7.67 7.62
C VAL A 145 -0.33 8.34 6.81
N ALA A 146 -1.19 9.05 7.50
CA ALA A 146 -2.19 9.92 6.90
C ALA A 146 -2.28 11.24 7.67
N VAL A 147 -2.85 12.29 7.08
CA VAL A 147 -2.93 13.62 7.66
C VAL A 147 -4.37 14.11 7.75
N THR A 148 -4.71 14.82 8.80
CA THR A 148 -6.00 15.52 8.94
C THR A 148 -6.02 16.82 8.14
N GLU A 149 -7.19 17.40 7.94
CA GLU A 149 -7.34 18.70 7.24
C GLU A 149 -6.60 19.84 7.98
N ASP A 150 -6.49 19.77 9.32
CA ASP A 150 -5.77 20.73 10.17
C ASP A 150 -4.26 20.43 10.34
N GLY A 151 -3.74 19.43 9.62
CA GLY A 151 -2.30 19.14 9.57
C GLY A 151 -1.77 18.29 10.71
N LEU A 152 -2.60 17.51 11.42
CA LEU A 152 -2.14 16.47 12.33
C LEU A 152 -1.84 15.20 11.52
N TYR A 153 -0.60 14.74 11.57
CA TYR A 153 -0.19 13.45 11.00
C TYR A 153 -0.45 12.33 11.98
N VAL A 154 -1.07 11.27 11.50
CA VAL A 154 -1.37 10.06 12.26
C VAL A 154 -0.62 8.91 11.63
N MET A 155 0.25 8.28 12.39
CA MET A 155 0.99 7.07 12.00
C MET A 155 0.36 5.87 12.71
N HIS A 156 -0.01 4.88 11.95
CA HIS A 156 -0.22 3.54 12.46
C HIS A 156 1.03 2.71 12.17
N TYR A 157 1.53 2.00 13.18
CA TYR A 157 2.73 1.19 13.06
C TYR A 157 2.60 -0.09 13.88
N THR A 158 3.46 -1.05 13.66
CA THR A 158 3.51 -2.29 14.45
C THR A 158 4.55 -2.16 15.54
N GLN A 159 4.13 -2.27 16.80
CA GLN A 159 5.01 -2.51 17.94
C GLN A 159 5.36 -4.00 17.97
N TRP A 160 6.66 -4.30 17.89
CA TRP A 160 7.17 -5.67 17.89
C TRP A 160 8.20 -5.89 19.00
N ASN A 161 7.90 -6.75 19.95
CA ASN A 161 8.82 -7.10 21.04
C ASN A 161 9.36 -8.52 20.92
N ARG A 162 9.34 -9.10 19.72
CA ARG A 162 9.71 -10.49 19.40
C ARG A 162 8.81 -11.54 20.03
N LYS A 163 7.67 -11.15 20.59
CA LYS A 163 6.66 -12.06 21.17
C LYS A 163 5.28 -11.78 20.62
N GLN A 164 4.91 -10.51 20.54
CA GLN A 164 3.57 -10.06 20.16
C GLN A 164 3.66 -8.82 19.29
N ALA A 165 2.98 -8.86 18.13
CA ALA A 165 2.77 -7.69 17.29
C ALA A 165 1.49 -6.96 17.70
N ARG A 166 1.57 -5.63 17.86
CA ARG A 166 0.43 -4.78 18.21
C ARG A 166 0.37 -3.60 17.28
N LEU A 167 -0.78 -3.38 16.67
CA LEU A 167 -1.06 -2.15 15.94
C LEU A 167 -1.10 -0.98 16.91
N ALA A 168 -0.24 0.00 16.71
CA ALA A 168 -0.11 1.16 17.57
C ALA A 168 -0.28 2.47 16.81
N VAL A 169 -0.49 3.55 17.56
CA VAL A 169 -0.73 4.89 17.03
C VAL A 169 0.35 5.86 17.54
N ALA A 170 0.83 6.71 16.65
CA ALA A 170 1.60 7.89 16.99
C ALA A 170 1.11 9.10 16.20
N THR A 171 1.29 10.31 16.75
CA THR A 171 0.91 11.56 16.10
C THR A 171 2.07 12.56 16.04
N SER A 172 2.06 13.42 15.01
CA SER A 172 3.07 14.44 14.79
C SER A 172 2.48 15.66 14.07
N ARG A 173 3.13 16.82 14.23
CA ARG A 173 2.84 18.03 13.45
C ARG A 173 4.01 18.40 12.50
N ASP A 174 5.18 17.79 12.69
CA ASP A 174 6.40 18.11 11.95
C ASP A 174 7.07 16.89 11.26
N LEU A 175 6.50 15.68 11.47
CA LEU A 175 7.00 14.41 10.98
C LEU A 175 8.39 13.98 11.52
N GLN A 176 8.93 14.73 12.47
CA GLN A 176 10.22 14.45 13.10
C GLN A 176 10.08 14.17 14.60
N THR A 177 9.13 14.86 15.25
CA THR A 177 8.78 14.64 16.65
C THR A 177 7.45 13.93 16.74
N TRP A 178 7.44 12.75 17.35
CA TRP A 178 6.25 11.91 17.44
C TRP A 178 5.83 11.65 18.87
N GLU A 179 4.55 11.82 19.15
CA GLU A 179 3.92 11.35 20.38
C GLU A 179 3.39 9.93 20.18
N LYS A 180 3.92 8.96 20.93
CA LYS A 180 3.48 7.56 20.90
C LYS A 180 2.31 7.36 21.86
N HIS A 181 1.19 6.87 21.35
CA HIS A 181 -0.04 6.63 22.13
C HIS A 181 -0.21 5.16 22.56
N GLY A 182 0.62 4.25 22.02
CA GLY A 182 0.54 2.82 22.30
C GLY A 182 -0.49 2.08 21.44
N PRO A 183 -0.90 0.87 21.86
CA PRO A 183 -1.76 0.01 21.07
C PRO A 183 -3.11 0.64 20.74
N ALA A 184 -3.50 0.62 19.46
CA ALA A 184 -4.72 1.23 18.94
C ALA A 184 -5.99 0.73 19.66
N PHE A 185 -6.01 -0.54 20.08
CA PHE A 185 -7.15 -1.21 20.72
C PHE A 185 -7.07 -1.28 22.25
N ALA A 186 -6.10 -0.55 22.87
CA ALA A 186 -5.84 -0.63 24.30
C ALA A 186 -7.06 -0.34 25.18
N LYS A 187 -7.97 0.53 24.73
CA LYS A 187 -9.19 0.91 25.48
C LYS A 187 -10.46 0.22 24.99
N ALA A 188 -10.39 -0.45 23.84
CA ALA A 188 -11.55 -1.10 23.24
C ALA A 188 -12.09 -2.22 24.14
N TYR A 189 -13.40 -2.24 24.33
CA TYR A 189 -14.10 -3.26 25.13
C TYR A 189 -13.46 -3.48 26.51
N ASN A 190 -13.15 -2.39 27.23
CA ASN A 190 -12.49 -2.40 28.55
C ASN A 190 -11.10 -3.07 28.52
N GLY A 191 -10.34 -2.90 27.47
CA GLY A 191 -8.98 -3.42 27.32
C GLY A 191 -8.87 -4.89 26.86
N ARG A 192 -9.98 -5.50 26.42
CA ARG A 192 -10.01 -6.90 25.97
C ARG A 192 -8.96 -7.21 24.90
N PHE A 193 -8.66 -6.26 24.02
CA PHE A 193 -7.85 -6.47 22.82
C PHE A 193 -6.45 -5.83 22.88
N ILE A 194 -5.98 -5.43 24.08
CA ILE A 194 -4.66 -4.79 24.23
C ILE A 194 -3.51 -5.70 23.80
N ASP A 195 -3.64 -7.00 24.05
CA ASP A 195 -2.61 -8.01 23.73
C ASP A 195 -2.95 -8.85 22.50
N GLU A 196 -3.97 -8.45 21.74
CA GLU A 196 -4.35 -9.18 20.53
C GLU A 196 -3.34 -8.90 19.40
N PHE A 197 -3.02 -9.96 18.62
CA PHE A 197 -2.19 -9.82 17.44
C PHE A 197 -2.87 -8.91 16.43
N SER A 198 -2.24 -7.78 16.14
CA SER A 198 -2.79 -6.78 15.23
C SER A 198 -1.69 -6.03 14.50
N LYS A 199 -1.91 -5.70 13.23
CA LYS A 199 -1.01 -4.89 12.38
C LYS A 199 -1.73 -4.35 11.15
N SER A 200 -1.03 -3.56 10.35
CA SER A 200 -1.40 -3.17 8.99
C SER A 200 -2.73 -2.41 8.91
N ALA A 201 -2.73 -1.15 9.31
CA ALA A 201 -3.89 -0.26 9.26
C ALA A 201 -3.92 0.57 7.96
N SER A 202 -5.06 0.57 7.29
CA SER A 202 -5.37 1.39 6.12
C SER A 202 -6.52 2.33 6.47
N ILE A 203 -6.18 3.51 7.01
CA ILE A 203 -7.17 4.53 7.37
C ILE A 203 -7.85 5.08 6.12
N VAL A 204 -9.15 5.39 6.20
CA VAL A 204 -9.88 5.96 5.06
C VAL A 204 -9.54 7.42 4.89
N THR A 205 -9.11 7.78 3.68
CA THR A 205 -8.77 9.14 3.26
C THR A 205 -9.63 9.59 2.08
N LYS A 206 -9.60 10.87 1.77
CA LYS A 206 -10.21 11.47 0.56
C LYS A 206 -9.28 12.50 -0.04
N LEU A 207 -9.49 12.84 -1.29
CA LEU A 207 -8.77 13.92 -1.95
C LEU A 207 -9.61 15.21 -1.88
N ILE A 208 -9.07 16.27 -1.28
CA ILE A 208 -9.66 17.62 -1.24
C ILE A 208 -8.64 18.60 -1.78
N ASP A 209 -8.98 19.33 -2.83
CA ASP A 209 -8.12 20.36 -3.44
C ASP A 209 -6.68 19.88 -3.69
N GLY A 210 -6.55 18.64 -4.15
CA GLY A 210 -5.25 18.03 -4.43
C GLY A 210 -4.48 17.55 -3.19
N LYS A 211 -5.09 17.57 -2.00
CA LYS A 211 -4.51 17.04 -0.76
C LYS A 211 -5.24 15.77 -0.33
N GLN A 212 -4.49 14.72 -0.05
CA GLN A 212 -5.02 13.49 0.53
C GLN A 212 -5.12 13.65 2.04
N VAL A 213 -6.35 13.66 2.57
CA VAL A 213 -6.62 13.88 4.00
C VAL A 213 -7.52 12.80 4.57
N ILE A 214 -7.42 12.57 5.88
CA ILE A 214 -8.27 11.60 6.60
C ILE A 214 -9.74 11.99 6.46
N ALA A 215 -10.59 11.02 6.15
CA ALA A 215 -12.02 11.20 5.97
C ALA A 215 -12.83 10.68 7.15
N LYS A 216 -13.99 11.31 7.39
CA LYS A 216 -15.04 10.75 8.24
C LYS A 216 -16.17 10.21 7.36
N ILE A 217 -16.74 9.09 7.78
CA ILE A 217 -17.97 8.53 7.21
C ILE A 217 -18.94 8.39 8.38
N ASP A 218 -20.10 9.00 8.25
CA ASP A 218 -21.12 9.04 9.31
C ASP A 218 -20.56 9.49 10.67
N GLY A 219 -19.75 10.58 10.64
CA GLY A 219 -19.18 11.22 11.83
C GLY A 219 -18.00 10.50 12.48
N LYS A 220 -17.61 9.31 12.02
CA LYS A 220 -16.51 8.53 12.55
C LYS A 220 -15.37 8.42 11.55
N TYR A 221 -14.15 8.25 12.06
CA TYR A 221 -12.99 7.78 11.29
C TYR A 221 -13.08 6.27 11.16
N TRP A 222 -12.64 5.76 10.02
CA TRP A 222 -12.65 4.34 9.68
C TRP A 222 -11.27 3.87 9.27
N MET A 223 -10.88 2.65 9.65
CA MET A 223 -9.74 1.96 9.09
C MET A 223 -10.07 0.50 8.78
N TYR A 224 -9.48 0.01 7.70
CA TYR A 224 -9.30 -1.41 7.46
C TYR A 224 -7.99 -1.84 8.10
N TRP A 225 -7.93 -3.03 8.69
CA TRP A 225 -6.71 -3.51 9.34
C TRP A 225 -6.61 -5.01 9.32
N GLY A 226 -5.39 -5.55 9.47
CA GLY A 226 -5.11 -6.98 9.59
C GLY A 226 -4.16 -7.50 8.52
N GLU A 227 -3.56 -8.64 8.84
CA GLU A 227 -2.58 -9.32 8.01
C GLU A 227 -3.22 -10.45 7.19
N LYS A 228 -3.89 -11.41 7.87
CA LYS A 228 -4.48 -12.56 7.18
C LYS A 228 -5.88 -12.26 6.64
N PHE A 229 -6.63 -11.51 7.39
CA PHE A 229 -7.99 -11.10 7.08
C PHE A 229 -8.06 -9.58 7.15
N VAL A 230 -8.87 -8.97 6.32
CA VAL A 230 -9.20 -7.55 6.46
C VAL A 230 -10.36 -7.42 7.44
N ASN A 231 -10.11 -6.71 8.52
CA ASN A 231 -11.10 -6.32 9.53
C ASN A 231 -11.35 -4.82 9.44
N VAL A 232 -12.27 -4.31 10.24
CA VAL A 232 -12.60 -2.87 10.31
C VAL A 232 -12.60 -2.38 11.76
N ALA A 233 -12.22 -1.13 11.95
CA ALA A 233 -12.32 -0.43 13.21
C ALA A 233 -12.74 1.02 13.00
N THR A 234 -13.33 1.64 14.04
CA THR A 234 -13.74 3.05 14.03
C THR A 234 -13.11 3.83 15.17
N SER A 235 -12.96 5.13 14.99
CA SER A 235 -12.49 6.05 16.02
C SER A 235 -13.23 7.39 15.95
N THR A 236 -13.25 8.11 17.05
CA THR A 236 -13.71 9.51 17.12
C THR A 236 -12.57 10.50 17.28
N ASP A 237 -11.38 10.02 17.71
CA ASP A 237 -10.22 10.84 18.09
C ASP A 237 -8.91 10.49 17.36
N LEU A 238 -8.92 9.47 16.46
CA LEU A 238 -7.76 8.95 15.71
C LEU A 238 -6.70 8.21 16.54
N VAL A 239 -6.83 8.20 17.85
CA VAL A 239 -5.89 7.55 18.78
C VAL A 239 -6.47 6.26 19.33
N ASN A 240 -7.72 6.32 19.82
CA ASN A 240 -8.39 5.16 20.39
C ASN A 240 -9.34 4.56 19.33
N TRP A 241 -9.09 3.33 18.98
CA TRP A 241 -9.84 2.63 17.94
C TRP A 241 -10.64 1.48 18.53
N GLU A 242 -11.85 1.31 18.04
CA GLU A 242 -12.75 0.24 18.43
C GLU A 242 -12.93 -0.72 17.27
N PRO A 243 -12.36 -1.95 17.32
CA PRO A 243 -12.55 -2.95 16.29
C PRO A 243 -14.01 -3.41 16.26
N MET A 244 -14.57 -3.59 15.08
CA MET A 244 -15.91 -4.14 14.94
C MET A 244 -15.90 -5.64 15.17
N LEU A 245 -16.92 -6.14 15.85
CA LEU A 245 -17.08 -7.54 16.18
C LEU A 245 -18.28 -8.13 15.42
N ASP A 246 -18.20 -9.42 15.13
CA ASP A 246 -19.31 -10.22 14.64
C ASP A 246 -20.26 -10.66 15.76
N GLU A 247 -21.26 -11.42 15.46
CA GLU A 247 -22.27 -11.94 16.41
C GLU A 247 -21.68 -12.86 17.49
N ASN A 248 -20.50 -13.42 17.24
CA ASN A 248 -19.79 -14.28 18.19
C ASN A 248 -18.80 -13.51 19.06
N GLY A 249 -18.67 -12.19 18.84
CA GLY A 249 -17.72 -11.34 19.54
C GLY A 249 -16.29 -11.47 19.05
N GLU A 250 -16.08 -12.04 17.84
CA GLU A 250 -14.81 -12.09 17.14
C GLU A 250 -14.66 -10.90 16.18
N PHE A 251 -13.43 -10.58 15.74
CA PHE A 251 -13.23 -9.50 14.78
C PHE A 251 -14.02 -9.71 13.49
N LEU A 252 -14.78 -8.69 13.09
CA LEU A 252 -15.58 -8.73 11.87
C LEU A 252 -14.65 -8.75 10.65
N LYS A 253 -14.58 -9.88 9.97
CA LYS A 253 -13.80 -10.07 8.74
C LYS A 253 -14.61 -9.59 7.55
N VAL A 254 -14.21 -8.49 6.92
CA VAL A 254 -14.88 -7.95 5.73
C VAL A 254 -14.25 -8.45 4.42
N MET A 255 -13.05 -9.02 4.49
CA MET A 255 -12.39 -9.67 3.35
C MET A 255 -11.47 -10.80 3.85
N THR A 256 -11.44 -11.92 3.11
CA THR A 256 -10.68 -13.12 3.45
C THR A 256 -9.86 -13.61 2.25
N PRO A 257 -8.83 -14.45 2.44
CA PRO A 257 -8.13 -15.13 1.35
C PRO A 257 -9.07 -15.94 0.45
N ARG A 258 -8.70 -16.12 -0.83
CA ARG A 258 -9.49 -16.85 -1.83
C ARG A 258 -8.67 -17.99 -2.43
N ALA A 259 -9.08 -19.23 -2.23
CA ALA A 259 -8.44 -20.40 -2.84
C ALA A 259 -8.35 -20.24 -4.37
N GLY A 260 -7.20 -20.59 -4.96
CA GLY A 260 -6.97 -20.50 -6.40
C GLY A 260 -6.75 -19.08 -6.94
N LYS A 261 -6.56 -18.09 -6.07
CA LYS A 261 -6.25 -16.70 -6.44
C LYS A 261 -4.88 -16.27 -5.86
N PHE A 262 -4.32 -15.19 -6.41
CA PHE A 262 -3.03 -14.64 -5.97
C PHE A 262 -2.98 -14.27 -4.47
N ASP A 263 -4.12 -14.15 -3.83
CA ASP A 263 -4.33 -13.78 -2.44
C ASP A 263 -4.87 -14.97 -1.60
N SER A 264 -4.45 -16.18 -1.94
CA SER A 264 -4.95 -17.41 -1.35
C SER A 264 -4.43 -17.73 0.05
N ASP A 265 -3.30 -17.15 0.46
CA ASP A 265 -2.72 -17.35 1.80
C ASP A 265 -3.14 -16.28 2.79
N LEU A 266 -3.00 -15.00 2.40
CA LEU A 266 -3.40 -13.86 3.22
C LEU A 266 -3.83 -12.65 2.37
N THR A 267 -4.50 -11.71 3.05
CA THR A 267 -4.91 -10.40 2.54
C THR A 267 -4.53 -9.35 3.55
N GLU A 268 -3.45 -8.63 3.34
CA GLU A 268 -2.91 -7.65 4.28
C GLU A 268 -3.15 -6.22 3.80
N CYS A 269 -3.67 -5.35 4.68
CA CYS A 269 -3.98 -3.97 4.31
C CYS A 269 -2.72 -3.21 3.86
N GLY A 270 -2.86 -2.46 2.78
CA GLY A 270 -1.80 -1.67 2.17
C GLY A 270 -1.78 -0.21 2.64
N PRO A 271 -1.60 0.76 1.73
CA PRO A 271 -1.61 2.19 2.05
C PRO A 271 -2.99 2.66 2.51
N PRO A 272 -3.12 3.89 3.02
CA PRO A 272 -4.41 4.50 3.36
C PRO A 272 -5.45 4.34 2.24
N ALA A 273 -6.63 3.84 2.58
CA ALA A 273 -7.73 3.63 1.65
C ALA A 273 -8.29 4.97 1.15
N ILE A 274 -8.87 4.99 -0.04
CA ILE A 274 -9.32 6.24 -0.67
C ILE A 274 -10.83 6.21 -0.90
N LEU A 275 -11.53 7.16 -0.32
CA LEU A 275 -12.93 7.42 -0.63
C LEU A 275 -13.04 8.13 -1.98
N THR A 276 -13.68 7.47 -2.93
CA THR A 276 -13.91 7.94 -4.30
C THR A 276 -15.40 8.08 -4.59
N ASP A 277 -15.76 8.55 -5.78
CA ASP A 277 -17.16 8.58 -6.28
C ASP A 277 -17.74 7.17 -6.51
N LYS A 278 -16.90 6.15 -6.64
CA LYS A 278 -17.28 4.74 -6.82
C LYS A 278 -17.46 3.98 -5.51
N GLY A 279 -16.83 4.43 -4.44
CA GLY A 279 -16.78 3.77 -3.15
C GLY A 279 -15.44 3.98 -2.45
N ILE A 280 -15.15 3.17 -1.43
CA ILE A 280 -13.87 3.17 -0.74
C ILE A 280 -12.95 2.17 -1.43
N LEU A 281 -11.90 2.67 -2.05
CA LEU A 281 -10.88 1.86 -2.71
C LEU A 281 -9.81 1.46 -1.70
N LEU A 282 -9.76 0.19 -1.38
CA LEU A 282 -8.72 -0.43 -0.53
C LEU A 282 -7.66 -1.08 -1.42
N PHE A 283 -6.42 -0.66 -1.25
CA PHE A 283 -5.24 -1.35 -1.79
C PHE A 283 -4.75 -2.34 -0.74
N TYR A 284 -4.40 -3.56 -1.14
CA TYR A 284 -3.97 -4.61 -0.21
C TYR A 284 -2.87 -5.48 -0.81
N ASN A 285 -2.14 -6.16 0.07
CA ASN A 285 -1.13 -7.13 -0.28
C ASN A 285 -1.76 -8.53 -0.25
N GLY A 286 -1.74 -9.24 -1.36
CA GLY A 286 -2.16 -10.63 -1.46
C GLY A 286 -0.95 -11.54 -1.51
N LYS A 287 -0.89 -12.56 -0.64
CA LYS A 287 0.14 -13.59 -0.69
C LYS A 287 -0.41 -14.85 -1.33
N ASN A 288 0.31 -15.35 -2.32
CA ASN A 288 -0.05 -16.57 -3.02
C ASN A 288 0.37 -17.81 -2.21
N LYS A 289 -0.55 -18.72 -1.97
CA LYS A 289 -0.28 -19.97 -1.27
C LYS A 289 0.52 -20.92 -2.16
N SER A 290 1.33 -21.76 -1.54
CA SER A 290 1.96 -22.89 -2.25
C SER A 290 1.00 -24.07 -2.42
N GLY A 291 1.21 -24.85 -3.50
CA GLY A 291 0.43 -26.07 -3.74
C GLY A 291 -0.92 -25.83 -4.41
N ALA A 292 -1.84 -26.80 -4.30
CA ALA A 292 -3.09 -26.83 -5.05
C ALA A 292 -4.10 -25.70 -4.73
N GLU A 293 -3.95 -25.05 -3.58
CA GLU A 293 -4.82 -23.93 -3.19
C GLU A 293 -4.29 -22.57 -3.67
N GLY A 294 -3.06 -22.51 -4.21
CA GLY A 294 -2.47 -21.31 -4.77
C GLY A 294 -2.92 -21.06 -6.21
N ASP A 295 -2.65 -19.85 -6.70
CA ASP A 295 -2.80 -19.49 -8.10
C ASP A 295 -1.53 -19.89 -8.87
N THR A 296 -1.67 -20.75 -9.86
CA THR A 296 -0.55 -21.29 -10.66
C THR A 296 0.05 -20.27 -11.62
N LEU A 297 -0.60 -19.12 -11.84
CA LEU A 297 -0.11 -18.05 -12.70
C LEU A 297 0.97 -17.19 -12.00
N TYR A 298 1.05 -17.25 -10.68
CA TYR A 298 2.00 -16.44 -9.88
C TYR A 298 2.91 -17.33 -9.04
N THR A 299 4.09 -16.83 -8.73
CA THR A 299 5.06 -17.55 -7.90
C THR A 299 4.45 -17.91 -6.53
N ALA A 300 4.64 -19.15 -6.10
CA ALA A 300 4.21 -19.58 -4.77
C ALA A 300 4.89 -18.75 -3.67
N ASN A 301 4.13 -18.36 -2.68
CA ASN A 301 4.51 -17.48 -1.57
C ASN A 301 4.88 -16.04 -1.98
N SER A 302 4.77 -15.62 -3.25
CA SER A 302 5.00 -14.23 -3.63
C SER A 302 3.89 -13.31 -3.09
N TYR A 303 4.26 -12.04 -2.84
CA TYR A 303 3.32 -10.97 -2.54
C TYR A 303 3.05 -10.14 -3.78
N CYS A 304 1.77 -10.02 -4.11
CA CYS A 304 1.27 -9.22 -5.21
C CYS A 304 0.24 -8.20 -4.70
N ALA A 305 0.11 -7.07 -5.40
CA ALA A 305 -0.81 -6.03 -4.98
C ALA A 305 -2.21 -6.19 -5.58
N GLY A 306 -3.23 -6.12 -4.74
CA GLY A 306 -4.64 -6.19 -5.09
C GLY A 306 -5.42 -4.92 -4.76
N GLN A 307 -6.64 -4.82 -5.30
CA GLN A 307 -7.58 -3.75 -4.98
C GLN A 307 -8.96 -4.34 -4.69
N ALA A 308 -9.66 -3.71 -3.76
CA ALA A 308 -11.04 -4.03 -3.40
C ALA A 308 -11.85 -2.74 -3.24
N LEU A 309 -13.10 -2.78 -3.67
CA LEU A 309 -14.03 -1.66 -3.57
C LEU A 309 -15.07 -1.96 -2.49
N PHE A 310 -15.19 -1.06 -1.52
CA PHE A 310 -16.21 -1.12 -0.48
C PHE A 310 -17.24 0.01 -0.67
N ASP A 311 -18.44 -0.19 -0.09
CA ASP A 311 -19.52 0.79 -0.18
C ASP A 311 -19.16 2.08 0.58
N ALA A 312 -19.36 3.24 -0.05
CA ALA A 312 -19.01 4.54 0.52
C ALA A 312 -19.77 4.90 1.80
N LYS A 313 -20.97 4.34 1.98
CA LYS A 313 -21.85 4.59 3.14
C LYS A 313 -21.82 3.46 4.16
N ASN A 314 -21.47 2.28 3.74
CA ASN A 314 -21.31 1.12 4.60
C ASN A 314 -19.92 0.47 4.40
N PRO A 315 -18.88 0.95 5.09
CA PRO A 315 -17.52 0.48 4.89
C PRO A 315 -17.28 -1.01 5.18
N THR A 316 -18.24 -1.70 5.79
CA THR A 316 -18.16 -3.15 6.01
C THR A 316 -18.60 -3.98 4.80
N LYS A 317 -19.26 -3.33 3.82
CA LYS A 317 -19.82 -4.03 2.65
C LYS A 317 -18.83 -4.02 1.48
N LEU A 318 -18.23 -5.16 1.21
CA LEU A 318 -17.45 -5.38 0.00
C LEU A 318 -18.39 -5.36 -1.23
N ILE A 319 -18.09 -4.51 -2.21
CA ILE A 319 -18.83 -4.42 -3.48
C ILE A 319 -18.17 -5.30 -4.53
N ASP A 320 -16.84 -5.17 -4.69
CA ASP A 320 -16.07 -5.86 -5.72
C ASP A 320 -14.61 -6.02 -5.30
N ARG A 321 -13.87 -6.93 -5.95
CA ARG A 321 -12.47 -7.23 -5.66
C ARG A 321 -11.80 -7.79 -6.91
N LEU A 322 -10.62 -7.28 -7.24
CA LEU A 322 -9.87 -7.76 -8.40
C LEU A 322 -9.57 -9.25 -8.30
N ASP A 323 -9.80 -9.97 -9.38
CA ASP A 323 -9.48 -11.40 -9.52
C ASP A 323 -8.01 -11.64 -9.82
N LYS A 324 -7.34 -10.66 -10.40
CA LYS A 324 -5.90 -10.65 -10.71
C LYS A 324 -5.23 -9.50 -9.99
N PRO A 325 -3.96 -9.63 -9.59
CA PRO A 325 -3.21 -8.51 -9.04
C PRO A 325 -3.03 -7.41 -10.09
N PHE A 326 -3.05 -6.16 -9.68
CA PHE A 326 -2.75 -5.03 -10.57
C PHE A 326 -1.24 -4.72 -10.63
N TYR A 327 -0.45 -5.26 -9.68
CA TYR A 327 0.98 -5.04 -9.61
C TYR A 327 1.67 -6.27 -9.02
N ILE A 328 2.72 -6.76 -9.70
CA ILE A 328 3.41 -8.02 -9.38
C ILE A 328 4.93 -7.81 -9.33
N PRO A 329 5.70 -8.67 -8.63
CA PRO A 329 7.16 -8.64 -8.67
C PRO A 329 7.67 -8.99 -10.09
N GLU A 330 8.40 -8.07 -10.72
CA GLU A 330 8.97 -8.27 -12.06
C GLU A 330 10.49 -8.09 -12.07
N SER A 331 10.97 -7.02 -11.43
CA SER A 331 12.39 -6.65 -11.40
C SER A 331 13.21 -7.53 -10.45
N ASP A 332 14.50 -7.65 -10.70
CA ASP A 332 15.41 -8.47 -9.88
C ASP A 332 15.45 -8.01 -8.43
N PHE A 333 15.43 -6.70 -8.18
CA PHE A 333 15.43 -6.15 -6.81
C PHE A 333 14.13 -6.44 -6.03
N GLU A 334 13.05 -6.82 -6.69
CA GLU A 334 11.78 -7.26 -6.09
C GLU A 334 11.77 -8.76 -5.74
N LYS A 335 12.80 -9.49 -6.16
CA LYS A 335 12.97 -10.94 -6.01
C LYS A 335 14.29 -11.33 -5.32
N SER A 336 15.09 -10.33 -4.92
CA SER A 336 16.38 -10.54 -4.27
C SER A 336 16.48 -9.76 -2.96
N GLY A 337 16.50 -10.48 -1.83
CA GLY A 337 16.51 -9.91 -0.49
C GLY A 337 16.18 -10.96 0.54
N GLN A 338 15.62 -10.54 1.67
CA GLN A 338 15.16 -11.47 2.73
C GLN A 338 14.00 -12.36 2.25
N TYR A 339 13.22 -11.91 1.24
CA TYR A 339 12.04 -12.62 0.74
C TYR A 339 12.17 -12.97 -0.75
N PRO A 340 12.89 -14.06 -1.10
CA PRO A 340 13.24 -14.38 -2.49
C PRO A 340 12.08 -14.91 -3.34
N ALA A 341 10.92 -15.22 -2.76
CA ALA A 341 9.74 -15.62 -3.54
C ALA A 341 9.18 -14.49 -4.42
N GLY A 342 9.63 -13.26 -4.19
CA GLY A 342 9.19 -12.05 -4.86
C GLY A 342 8.15 -11.27 -4.05
N THR A 343 8.40 -9.97 -3.88
CA THR A 343 7.53 -9.11 -3.07
C THR A 343 7.43 -7.73 -3.65
N VAL A 344 6.19 -7.28 -3.86
CA VAL A 344 5.80 -5.88 -3.99
C VAL A 344 4.82 -5.59 -2.84
N PHE A 345 5.37 -5.19 -1.69
CA PHE A 345 4.59 -4.97 -0.48
C PHE A 345 4.19 -3.50 -0.37
N ILE A 346 2.97 -3.17 -0.80
CA ILE A 346 2.49 -1.80 -0.91
C ILE A 346 2.05 -1.26 0.46
N GLU A 347 2.59 -0.10 0.87
CA GLU A 347 2.24 0.54 2.15
C GLU A 347 2.08 2.05 2.07
N GLY A 348 2.81 2.73 1.19
CA GLY A 348 2.74 4.18 1.03
C GLY A 348 2.08 4.58 -0.26
N MET A 349 1.14 5.53 -0.23
CA MET A 349 0.58 6.12 -1.44
C MET A 349 0.21 7.57 -1.21
N VAL A 350 0.63 8.45 -2.12
CA VAL A 350 0.34 9.87 -2.06
C VAL A 350 -0.10 10.44 -3.41
N TYR A 351 -1.01 11.42 -3.36
CA TYR A 351 -1.28 12.28 -4.50
C TYR A 351 -0.33 13.48 -4.48
N PHE A 352 0.47 13.62 -5.52
CA PHE A 352 1.46 14.68 -5.62
C PHE A 352 1.64 15.10 -7.09
N LYS A 353 1.62 16.41 -7.35
CA LYS A 353 1.78 16.97 -8.71
C LYS A 353 0.89 16.31 -9.76
N ASN A 354 -0.40 16.11 -9.42
CA ASN A 354 -1.44 15.50 -10.26
C ASN A 354 -1.22 14.03 -10.63
N LYS A 355 -0.41 13.30 -9.87
CA LYS A 355 -0.17 11.87 -10.02
C LYS A 355 -0.25 11.17 -8.67
N TRP A 356 -0.48 9.85 -8.70
CA TRP A 356 -0.36 8.99 -7.54
C TRP A 356 0.98 8.27 -7.56
N TYR A 357 1.67 8.32 -6.44
CA TYR A 357 2.93 7.62 -6.21
C TYR A 357 2.68 6.53 -5.19
N LEU A 358 2.90 5.28 -5.61
CA LEU A 358 2.76 4.08 -4.78
C LEU A 358 4.16 3.61 -4.38
N TYR A 359 4.46 3.66 -3.10
CA TYR A 359 5.73 3.21 -2.53
C TYR A 359 5.55 1.82 -1.92
N TYR A 360 6.50 0.94 -2.15
CA TYR A 360 6.39 -0.46 -1.77
C TYR A 360 7.72 -1.06 -1.34
N GLY A 361 7.65 -2.07 -0.44
CA GLY A 361 8.76 -2.93 -0.07
C GLY A 361 9.08 -3.93 -1.18
N CYS A 362 10.37 -4.09 -1.47
CA CYS A 362 10.87 -5.00 -2.49
C CYS A 362 11.65 -6.12 -1.81
N ALA A 363 11.14 -7.36 -1.86
CA ALA A 363 11.77 -8.56 -1.28
C ALA A 363 12.25 -8.37 0.18
N ASP A 364 11.53 -7.55 0.98
CA ASP A 364 11.87 -7.15 2.35
C ASP A 364 13.29 -6.58 2.51
N SER A 365 13.79 -5.87 1.51
CA SER A 365 15.18 -5.39 1.53
C SER A 365 15.40 -4.02 0.92
N LYS A 366 14.48 -3.55 0.07
CA LYS A 366 14.61 -2.25 -0.61
C LYS A 366 13.25 -1.57 -0.73
N VAL A 367 13.25 -0.29 -1.08
CA VAL A 367 12.04 0.48 -1.38
C VAL A 367 11.96 0.80 -2.86
N GLY A 368 10.81 0.53 -3.46
CA GLY A 368 10.48 0.89 -4.82
C GLY A 368 9.36 1.92 -4.90
N VAL A 369 9.17 2.50 -6.09
CA VAL A 369 8.07 3.41 -6.42
C VAL A 369 7.44 3.04 -7.75
N ALA A 370 6.10 3.13 -7.81
CA ALA A 370 5.33 3.08 -9.04
C ALA A 370 4.45 4.33 -9.15
N VAL A 371 4.19 4.79 -10.37
CA VAL A 371 3.45 6.03 -10.63
C VAL A 371 2.21 5.74 -11.46
N TYR A 372 1.07 6.21 -10.99
CA TYR A 372 -0.20 6.23 -11.72
C TYR A 372 -0.57 7.66 -12.12
N ASP A 373 -0.73 7.88 -13.42
CA ASP A 373 -1.18 9.16 -13.98
C ASP A 373 -2.64 9.01 -14.44
N PRO A 374 -3.63 9.59 -13.72
CA PRO A 374 -5.04 9.45 -14.07
C PRO A 374 -5.40 10.10 -15.42
N LYS A 375 -4.52 10.92 -16.01
CA LYS A 375 -4.71 11.55 -17.33
C LYS A 375 -4.11 10.72 -18.47
N ARG A 376 -3.33 9.66 -18.18
CA ARG A 376 -2.77 8.79 -19.19
C ARG A 376 -3.87 7.88 -19.74
N PRO A 377 -4.09 7.80 -21.06
CA PRO A 377 -4.95 6.76 -21.62
C PRO A 377 -4.37 5.38 -21.25
N ALA A 378 -5.23 4.44 -20.88
CA ALA A 378 -4.83 3.06 -20.64
C ALA A 378 -4.00 2.57 -21.84
N LYS A 379 -2.84 1.94 -21.61
CA LYS A 379 -2.02 1.36 -22.69
C LYS A 379 -2.86 0.33 -23.42
N ALA A 380 -2.91 0.43 -24.75
CA ALA A 380 -3.34 -0.68 -25.57
C ALA A 380 -2.37 -1.85 -25.31
N ASP A 381 -2.91 -3.05 -25.04
CA ASP A 381 -2.09 -4.26 -24.95
C ASP A 381 -1.21 -4.37 -26.19
N PRO A 382 0.07 -4.81 -26.08
CA PRO A 382 0.85 -5.15 -27.25
C PRO A 382 0.08 -6.23 -28.01
N LEU A 383 -0.10 -6.01 -29.31
CA LEU A 383 -0.70 -7.00 -30.22
C LEU A 383 0.06 -8.32 -30.08
N PRO A 384 -0.62 -9.47 -30.12
CA PRO A 384 -0.03 -10.79 -29.98
C PRO A 384 1.03 -11.09 -31.04
#